data_d0a9dc37b43618dfcb2bf21aa49d0ae1
#
_entry.id   d0a9dc37b43618dfcb2bf21aa49d0ae1
#
_cell.length_a   1.000
_cell.length_b   1.000
_cell.length_c   1.000
_cell.angle_alpha   90.00
_cell.angle_beta   90.00
_cell.angle_gamma   90.00
#
_symmetry.space_group_name_H-M   'P 1'
#
loop_
_entity.id
_entity.type
_entity.pdbx_description
1 polymer ?
#
loop_
_entity_poly.entity_id
_entity_poly.type
_entity_poly.pdbx_seq_one_letter_code
_entity_poly.pdbx_strand_id
1 'polypeptide(L)'
;TKIIGVEPAGAPAMYESLHQGKVVTLDKIDNFVDGAAVKRVGDLNFAIAAQVVDRMLLVPEGKVCSEMLRLYNDEGLVVEPAGALAIAALEQIRDEIQGKTVVCVVSGSNNDINRTEEIRDRALLYEGLQHYFIIKFPQRAGALRDFLNNVLGPTDDITHFEYTKKHNRETGPALVGLQIAKADDYAGLIERMNTSHIEYQVVNEQRMLFELLV
;
A
#
# COMPACT_ATOMS: atom_id res chain seq x y z
N THR A 1 21.87 -1.55 -24.66
CA THR A 1 20.62 -1.72 -23.91
C THR A 1 20.91 -1.49 -22.43
N LYS A 2 20.10 -0.66 -21.75
CA LYS A 2 20.14 -0.56 -20.30
C LYS A 2 19.29 -1.65 -19.67
N ILE A 3 19.80 -2.28 -18.61
CA ILE A 3 19.09 -3.29 -17.82
C ILE A 3 18.80 -2.71 -16.44
N ILE A 4 17.53 -2.60 -16.10
CA ILE A 4 17.06 -2.11 -14.81
C ILE A 4 16.45 -3.29 -14.07
N GLY A 5 17.02 -3.64 -12.93
CA GLY A 5 16.45 -4.63 -12.02
C GLY A 5 15.37 -3.98 -11.15
N VAL A 6 14.35 -4.73 -10.78
CA VAL A 6 13.25 -4.25 -9.93
C VAL A 6 12.99 -5.26 -8.83
N GLU A 7 12.88 -4.78 -7.60
CA GLU A 7 12.50 -5.59 -6.43
C GLU A 7 11.40 -4.90 -5.62
N PRO A 8 10.60 -5.65 -4.85
CA PRO A 8 9.69 -5.05 -3.88
C PRO A 8 10.49 -4.37 -2.76
N ALA A 9 10.00 -3.22 -2.30
CA ALA A 9 10.69 -2.44 -1.27
C ALA A 9 10.83 -3.19 0.06
N GLY A 10 9.89 -4.08 0.37
CA GLY A 10 9.93 -4.92 1.56
C GLY A 10 10.86 -6.13 1.49
N ALA A 11 11.46 -6.45 0.33
CA ALA A 11 12.39 -7.57 0.16
C ALA A 11 13.54 -7.25 -0.81
N PRO A 12 14.38 -6.22 -0.52
CA PRO A 12 15.38 -5.67 -1.45
C PRO A 12 16.71 -6.44 -1.43
N ALA A 13 16.69 -7.77 -1.53
CA ALA A 13 17.88 -8.60 -1.30
C ALA A 13 18.97 -8.42 -2.38
N MET A 14 18.61 -8.29 -3.66
CA MET A 14 19.55 -8.03 -4.75
C MET A 14 20.04 -6.59 -4.72
N TYR A 15 19.15 -5.63 -4.46
CA TYR A 15 19.49 -4.21 -4.31
C TYR A 15 20.57 -4.02 -3.24
N GLU A 16 20.34 -4.55 -2.04
CA GLU A 16 21.30 -4.47 -0.94
C GLU A 16 22.61 -5.20 -1.27
N SER A 17 22.52 -6.35 -1.92
CA SER A 17 23.70 -7.14 -2.30
C SER A 17 24.56 -6.39 -3.31
N LEU A 18 23.96 -5.79 -4.34
CA LEU A 18 24.70 -5.01 -5.35
C LEU A 18 25.29 -3.73 -4.75
N HIS A 19 24.56 -3.06 -3.86
CA HIS A 19 25.03 -1.87 -3.18
C HIS A 19 26.24 -2.14 -2.28
N GLN A 20 26.27 -3.30 -1.59
CA GLN A 20 27.37 -3.70 -0.71
C GLN A 20 28.48 -4.47 -1.42
N GLY A 21 28.32 -4.80 -2.71
CA GLY A 21 29.29 -5.59 -3.49
C GLY A 21 29.45 -7.04 -3.04
N LYS A 22 28.51 -7.57 -2.28
CA LYS A 22 28.50 -8.95 -1.77
C LYS A 22 27.07 -9.41 -1.51
N VAL A 23 26.84 -10.74 -1.54
CA VAL A 23 25.55 -11.30 -1.18
C VAL A 23 25.20 -11.02 0.28
N VAL A 24 24.04 -10.40 0.50
CA VAL A 24 23.48 -10.04 1.82
C VAL A 24 22.32 -10.98 2.14
N THR A 25 22.15 -11.29 3.42
CA THR A 25 20.95 -11.95 3.95
C THR A 25 20.15 -10.94 4.78
N LEU A 26 18.91 -10.70 4.41
CA LEU A 26 18.01 -9.80 5.11
C LEU A 26 17.45 -10.46 6.37
N ASP A 27 17.34 -9.71 7.46
CA ASP A 27 16.76 -10.21 8.72
C ASP A 27 15.26 -10.45 8.59
N LYS A 28 14.55 -9.48 8.02
CA LYS A 28 13.09 -9.51 7.79
C LYS A 28 12.78 -9.11 6.36
N ILE A 29 11.72 -9.68 5.81
CA ILE A 29 11.16 -9.31 4.51
C ILE A 29 9.63 -9.25 4.61
N ASP A 30 9.01 -8.46 3.74
CA ASP A 30 7.60 -8.58 3.41
C ASP A 30 7.45 -9.64 2.30
N ASN A 31 6.64 -10.67 2.56
CA ASN A 31 6.42 -11.77 1.62
C ASN A 31 5.24 -11.51 0.66
N PHE A 32 4.69 -10.31 0.65
CA PHE A 32 3.52 -10.00 -0.18
C PHE A 32 3.79 -10.30 -1.66
N VAL A 33 4.94 -9.88 -2.18
CA VAL A 33 5.38 -10.16 -3.56
C VAL A 33 6.15 -11.48 -3.58
N ASP A 34 5.46 -12.58 -3.28
CA ASP A 34 6.05 -13.90 -3.01
C ASP A 34 6.93 -14.46 -4.15
N GLY A 35 6.57 -14.18 -5.41
CA GLY A 35 7.38 -14.56 -6.58
C GLY A 35 8.72 -13.84 -6.71
N ALA A 36 8.97 -12.77 -5.93
CA ALA A 36 10.20 -11.98 -5.95
C ALA A 36 10.82 -11.77 -4.55
N ALA A 37 10.09 -12.06 -3.48
CA ALA A 37 10.52 -11.79 -2.11
C ALA A 37 11.43 -12.91 -1.59
N VAL A 38 12.73 -12.65 -1.56
CA VAL A 38 13.72 -13.57 -0.99
C VAL A 38 14.57 -12.88 0.07
N LYS A 39 14.94 -13.61 1.14
CA LYS A 39 15.86 -13.08 2.16
C LYS A 39 17.31 -12.99 1.67
N ARG A 40 17.69 -13.87 0.75
CA ARG A 40 19.05 -13.97 0.24
C ARG A 40 18.99 -14.39 -1.23
N VAL A 41 19.68 -13.64 -2.08
CA VAL A 41 19.84 -13.99 -3.50
C VAL A 41 20.86 -15.12 -3.69
N GLY A 42 20.74 -15.84 -4.80
CA GLY A 42 21.72 -16.87 -5.16
C GLY A 42 23.07 -16.25 -5.53
N ASP A 43 24.17 -16.91 -5.16
CA ASP A 43 25.54 -16.42 -5.43
C ASP A 43 25.79 -16.27 -6.93
N LEU A 44 25.33 -17.23 -7.75
CA LEU A 44 25.44 -17.15 -9.21
C LEU A 44 24.61 -16.02 -9.79
N ASN A 45 23.36 -15.84 -9.31
CA ASN A 45 22.48 -14.75 -9.74
C ASN A 45 23.08 -13.38 -9.42
N PHE A 46 23.67 -13.24 -8.22
CA PHE A 46 24.38 -12.02 -7.83
C PHE A 46 25.57 -11.74 -8.74
N ALA A 47 26.40 -12.76 -9.00
CA ALA A 47 27.60 -12.60 -9.85
C ALA A 47 27.25 -12.14 -11.28
N ILE A 48 26.14 -12.62 -11.83
CA ILE A 48 25.63 -12.20 -13.14
C ILE A 48 25.05 -10.79 -13.06
N ALA A 49 24.17 -10.55 -12.08
CA ALA A 49 23.52 -9.25 -11.90
C ALA A 49 24.54 -8.11 -11.73
N ALA A 50 25.60 -8.35 -10.95
CA ALA A 50 26.69 -7.37 -10.75
C ALA A 50 27.43 -6.97 -12.04
N GLN A 51 27.34 -7.77 -13.10
CA GLN A 51 27.98 -7.48 -14.40
C GLN A 51 27.02 -6.81 -15.39
N VAL A 52 25.72 -7.11 -15.31
CA VAL A 52 24.78 -6.75 -16.38
C VAL A 52 23.71 -5.75 -15.96
N VAL A 53 23.41 -5.61 -14.66
CA VAL A 53 22.39 -4.69 -14.17
C VAL A 53 22.99 -3.29 -13.98
N ASP A 54 22.45 -2.33 -14.73
CA ASP A 54 22.92 -0.94 -14.67
C ASP A 54 22.40 -0.22 -13.41
N ARG A 55 21.18 -0.56 -12.96
CA ARG A 55 20.54 0.05 -11.79
C ARG A 55 19.45 -0.85 -11.24
N MET A 56 19.23 -0.79 -9.94
CA MET A 56 18.07 -1.39 -9.26
C MET A 56 17.06 -0.32 -8.87
N LEU A 57 15.76 -0.67 -8.95
CA LEU A 57 14.65 0.11 -8.43
C LEU A 57 13.90 -0.71 -7.39
N LEU A 58 13.43 -0.02 -6.36
CA LEU A 58 12.56 -0.60 -5.33
C LEU A 58 11.16 -0.05 -5.50
N VAL A 59 10.17 -0.96 -5.55
CA VAL A 59 8.76 -0.61 -5.73
C VAL A 59 8.00 -0.94 -4.44
N PRO A 60 7.30 0.03 -3.84
CA PRO A 60 6.43 -0.23 -2.70
C PRO A 60 5.33 -1.24 -3.06
N GLU A 61 5.00 -2.15 -2.13
CA GLU A 61 3.99 -3.20 -2.32
C GLU A 61 2.62 -2.63 -2.68
N GLY A 62 2.23 -1.51 -2.07
CA GLY A 62 0.98 -0.83 -2.41
C GLY A 62 0.96 -0.32 -3.86
N LYS A 63 2.11 0.16 -4.40
CA LYS A 63 2.22 0.53 -5.82
C LYS A 63 2.08 -0.70 -6.74
N VAL A 64 2.63 -1.84 -6.33
CA VAL A 64 2.43 -3.10 -7.06
C VAL A 64 0.94 -3.44 -7.12
N CYS A 65 0.23 -3.31 -5.99
CA CYS A 65 -1.21 -3.55 -5.92
C CYS A 65 -2.02 -2.62 -6.83
N SER A 66 -1.73 -1.30 -6.80
CA SER A 66 -2.38 -0.32 -7.68
C SER A 66 -2.20 -0.70 -9.15
N GLU A 67 -0.99 -1.12 -9.53
CA GLU A 67 -0.70 -1.51 -10.90
C GLU A 67 -1.39 -2.82 -11.29
N MET A 68 -1.49 -3.80 -10.39
CA MET A 68 -2.27 -5.03 -10.62
C MET A 68 -3.73 -4.71 -10.89
N LEU A 69 -4.36 -3.83 -10.09
CA LEU A 69 -5.75 -3.42 -10.29
C LEU A 69 -5.92 -2.66 -11.61
N ARG A 70 -5.00 -1.78 -11.97
CA ARG A 70 -5.03 -1.07 -13.25
C ARG A 70 -4.93 -2.04 -14.42
N LEU A 71 -3.99 -2.98 -14.39
CA LEU A 71 -3.84 -3.98 -15.44
C LEU A 71 -5.10 -4.85 -15.61
N TYR A 72 -5.72 -5.21 -14.49
CA TYR A 72 -6.96 -5.98 -14.52
C TYR A 72 -8.14 -5.17 -15.06
N ASN A 73 -8.36 -3.96 -14.54
CA ASN A 73 -9.54 -3.17 -14.86
C ASN A 73 -9.47 -2.52 -16.26
N ASP A 74 -8.30 -2.04 -16.66
CA ASP A 74 -8.16 -1.25 -17.88
C ASP A 74 -7.72 -2.11 -19.07
N GLU A 75 -6.89 -3.14 -18.82
CA GLU A 75 -6.28 -3.95 -19.86
C GLU A 75 -6.83 -5.39 -19.92
N GLY A 76 -7.59 -5.83 -18.91
CA GLY A 76 -8.08 -7.20 -18.80
C GLY A 76 -6.97 -8.23 -18.54
N LEU A 77 -5.84 -7.80 -17.97
CA LEU A 77 -4.67 -8.64 -17.70
C LEU A 77 -4.64 -9.06 -16.24
N VAL A 78 -4.66 -10.38 -16.00
CA VAL A 78 -4.42 -10.95 -14.67
C VAL A 78 -2.91 -11.18 -14.52
N VAL A 79 -2.33 -10.54 -13.51
CA VAL A 79 -0.90 -10.67 -13.18
C VAL A 79 -0.74 -11.01 -11.71
N GLU A 80 0.30 -11.76 -11.37
CA GLU A 80 0.72 -11.93 -9.99
C GLU A 80 1.51 -10.70 -9.51
N PRO A 81 1.71 -10.49 -8.20
CA PRO A 81 2.46 -9.34 -7.70
C PRO A 81 3.86 -9.19 -8.32
N ALA A 82 4.62 -10.27 -8.45
CA ALA A 82 5.93 -10.25 -9.09
C ALA A 82 5.85 -9.85 -10.59
N GLY A 83 4.79 -10.27 -11.28
CA GLY A 83 4.55 -9.93 -12.69
C GLY A 83 4.27 -8.44 -12.92
N ALA A 84 3.70 -7.73 -11.93
CA ALA A 84 3.39 -6.31 -12.02
C ALA A 84 4.60 -5.40 -11.73
N LEU A 85 5.66 -5.90 -11.07
CA LEU A 85 6.80 -5.10 -10.60
C LEU A 85 7.45 -4.25 -11.70
N ALA A 86 7.73 -4.84 -12.86
CA ALA A 86 8.43 -4.12 -13.93
C ALA A 86 7.60 -2.94 -14.48
N ILE A 87 6.28 -3.09 -14.54
CA ILE A 87 5.36 -2.04 -14.99
C ILE A 87 5.20 -0.99 -13.89
N ALA A 88 5.03 -1.41 -12.63
CA ALA A 88 4.89 -0.52 -11.48
C ALA A 88 6.12 0.40 -11.29
N ALA A 89 7.31 -0.05 -11.69
CA ALA A 89 8.54 0.74 -11.63
C ALA A 89 8.61 1.89 -12.66
N LEU A 90 7.83 1.84 -13.74
CA LEU A 90 7.91 2.83 -14.84
C LEU A 90 7.67 4.27 -14.39
N GLU A 91 6.84 4.46 -13.38
CA GLU A 91 6.56 5.78 -12.84
C GLU A 91 7.82 6.46 -12.28
N GLN A 92 8.70 5.71 -11.63
CA GLN A 92 9.95 6.23 -11.04
C GLN A 92 10.95 6.72 -12.09
N ILE A 93 10.80 6.26 -13.33
CA ILE A 93 11.73 6.58 -14.44
C ILE A 93 11.00 7.25 -15.61
N ARG A 94 9.79 7.77 -15.39
CA ARG A 94 8.93 8.35 -16.43
C ARG A 94 9.68 9.30 -17.35
N ASP A 95 10.41 10.26 -16.78
CA ASP A 95 11.12 11.28 -17.56
C ASP A 95 12.33 10.72 -18.34
N GLU A 96 12.94 9.66 -17.80
CA GLU A 96 14.10 9.02 -18.44
C GLU A 96 13.73 8.19 -19.66
N ILE A 97 12.49 7.66 -19.70
CA ILE A 97 12.03 6.74 -20.76
C ILE A 97 11.24 7.42 -21.87
N GLN A 98 10.99 8.73 -21.77
CA GLN A 98 10.30 9.46 -22.82
C GLN A 98 11.02 9.31 -24.17
N GLY A 99 10.25 8.92 -25.20
CA GLY A 99 10.77 8.70 -26.55
C GLY A 99 11.65 7.45 -26.70
N LYS A 100 11.73 6.58 -25.70
CA LYS A 100 12.51 5.33 -25.74
C LYS A 100 11.62 4.11 -25.87
N THR A 101 12.19 3.04 -26.42
CA THR A 101 11.56 1.72 -26.36
C THR A 101 11.92 1.08 -25.03
N VAL A 102 10.89 0.73 -24.25
CA VAL A 102 11.02 0.05 -22.96
C VAL A 102 10.37 -1.33 -23.06
N VAL A 103 11.06 -2.34 -22.56
CA VAL A 103 10.54 -3.71 -22.47
C VAL A 103 10.40 -4.07 -21.00
N CYS A 104 9.16 -4.32 -20.57
CA CYS A 104 8.84 -4.83 -19.23
C CYS A 104 8.60 -6.33 -19.30
N VAL A 105 9.24 -7.09 -18.41
CA VAL A 105 8.98 -8.52 -18.27
C VAL A 105 7.82 -8.70 -17.30
N VAL A 106 6.68 -9.18 -17.80
CA VAL A 106 5.55 -9.63 -16.99
C VAL A 106 5.73 -11.12 -16.75
N SER A 107 6.28 -11.50 -15.61
CA SER A 107 6.83 -12.82 -15.37
C SER A 107 5.81 -13.90 -15.06
N GLY A 108 4.63 -13.54 -14.55
CA GLY A 108 3.63 -14.51 -14.15
C GLY A 108 2.24 -13.95 -13.93
N SER A 109 1.26 -14.89 -13.87
CA SER A 109 -0.16 -14.60 -13.68
C SER A 109 -0.82 -15.54 -12.65
N ASN A 110 -0.04 -16.27 -11.87
CA ASN A 110 -0.55 -17.19 -10.85
C ASN A 110 -0.99 -16.43 -9.59
N ASN A 111 -2.02 -15.61 -9.74
CA ASN A 111 -2.59 -14.83 -8.63
C ASN A 111 -3.73 -15.59 -7.98
N ASP A 112 -3.71 -15.71 -6.65
CA ASP A 112 -4.83 -16.25 -5.88
C ASP A 112 -5.95 -15.20 -5.78
N ILE A 113 -7.12 -15.54 -6.30
CA ILE A 113 -8.29 -14.67 -6.28
C ILE A 113 -8.72 -14.30 -4.85
N ASN A 114 -8.43 -15.14 -3.86
CA ASN A 114 -8.73 -14.85 -2.45
C ASN A 114 -7.92 -13.66 -1.91
N ARG A 115 -6.83 -13.28 -2.57
CA ARG A 115 -6.00 -12.12 -2.21
C ARG A 115 -6.50 -10.81 -2.79
N THR A 116 -7.58 -10.81 -3.57
CA THR A 116 -8.08 -9.60 -4.24
C THR A 116 -8.46 -8.49 -3.27
N GLU A 117 -9.03 -8.85 -2.13
CA GLU A 117 -9.37 -7.88 -1.08
C GLU A 117 -8.11 -7.26 -0.47
N GLU A 118 -7.11 -8.05 -0.10
CA GLU A 118 -5.81 -7.58 0.39
C GLU A 118 -5.13 -6.67 -0.64
N ILE A 119 -5.15 -7.04 -1.92
CA ILE A 119 -4.56 -6.24 -3.01
C ILE A 119 -5.26 -4.89 -3.11
N ARG A 120 -6.60 -4.87 -3.06
CA ARG A 120 -7.39 -3.64 -3.09
C ARG A 120 -7.07 -2.74 -1.91
N ASP A 121 -7.03 -3.27 -0.71
CA ASP A 121 -6.77 -2.50 0.50
C ASP A 121 -5.36 -1.90 0.49
N ARG A 122 -4.35 -2.67 0.10
CA ARG A 122 -2.97 -2.17 -0.04
C ARG A 122 -2.86 -1.07 -1.09
N ALA A 123 -3.59 -1.19 -2.20
CA ALA A 123 -3.64 -0.15 -3.23
C ALA A 123 -4.28 1.14 -2.69
N LEU A 124 -5.45 1.05 -2.07
CA LEU A 124 -6.16 2.21 -1.50
C LEU A 124 -5.35 2.92 -0.42
N LEU A 125 -4.66 2.17 0.44
CA LEU A 125 -3.75 2.73 1.44
C LEU A 125 -2.58 3.47 0.78
N TYR A 126 -1.97 2.88 -0.23
CA TYR A 126 -0.85 3.50 -0.97
C TYR A 126 -1.28 4.77 -1.71
N GLU A 127 -2.46 4.76 -2.31
CA GLU A 127 -3.03 5.90 -3.04
C GLU A 127 -3.57 7.00 -2.11
N GLY A 128 -3.56 6.77 -0.78
CA GLY A 128 -4.09 7.73 0.19
C GLY A 128 -5.61 7.86 0.13
N LEU A 129 -6.31 6.80 -0.30
CA LEU A 129 -7.76 6.76 -0.40
C LEU A 129 -8.42 6.04 0.78
N GLN A 130 -7.68 5.24 1.53
CA GLN A 130 -8.16 4.51 2.72
C GLN A 130 -7.47 5.01 3.98
N HIS A 131 -8.27 5.42 4.96
CA HIS A 131 -7.79 5.97 6.21
C HIS A 131 -8.45 5.30 7.40
N TYR A 132 -7.66 4.98 8.42
CA TYR A 132 -8.16 4.39 9.67
C TYR A 132 -7.90 5.33 10.84
N PHE A 133 -8.91 5.46 11.70
CA PHE A 133 -8.89 6.34 12.86
C PHE A 133 -9.36 5.59 14.11
N ILE A 134 -8.69 5.82 15.23
CA ILE A 134 -9.27 5.56 16.55
C ILE A 134 -9.93 6.86 16.98
N ILE A 135 -11.25 6.83 17.14
CA ILE A 135 -12.06 8.00 17.51
C ILE A 135 -12.58 7.82 18.92
N LYS A 136 -12.48 8.85 19.77
CA LYS A 136 -13.21 8.91 21.04
C LYS A 136 -14.66 9.29 20.79
N PHE A 137 -15.51 8.30 20.68
CA PHE A 137 -16.90 8.46 20.30
C PHE A 137 -17.77 8.78 21.51
N PRO A 138 -18.61 9.87 21.47
CA PRO A 138 -19.55 10.17 22.56
C PRO A 138 -20.57 9.04 22.75
N GLN A 139 -20.80 8.61 24.01
CA GLN A 139 -21.72 7.51 24.31
C GLN A 139 -23.15 8.01 24.55
N ARG A 140 -23.64 8.93 23.73
CA ARG A 140 -25.01 9.45 23.75
C ARG A 140 -25.79 9.02 22.50
N ALA A 141 -27.12 9.04 22.61
CA ALA A 141 -27.98 8.82 21.47
C ALA A 141 -27.73 9.90 20.38
N GLY A 142 -27.72 9.49 19.12
CA GLY A 142 -27.52 10.38 17.98
C GLY A 142 -26.05 10.66 17.62
N ALA A 143 -25.07 10.30 18.47
CA ALA A 143 -23.64 10.61 18.19
C ALA A 143 -23.15 10.11 16.84
N LEU A 144 -23.52 8.89 16.44
CA LEU A 144 -23.16 8.37 15.11
C LEU A 144 -23.83 9.16 13.99
N ARG A 145 -25.07 9.57 14.16
CA ARG A 145 -25.77 10.40 13.17
C ARG A 145 -25.07 11.76 13.00
N ASP A 146 -24.66 12.37 14.11
CA ASP A 146 -23.94 13.63 14.08
C ASP A 146 -22.59 13.48 13.35
N PHE A 147 -21.87 12.39 13.60
CA PHE A 147 -20.64 12.06 12.91
C PHE A 147 -20.86 11.92 11.38
N LEU A 148 -21.84 11.12 10.98
CA LEU A 148 -22.18 10.93 9.58
C LEU A 148 -22.53 12.23 8.88
N ASN A 149 -23.32 13.10 9.52
CA ASN A 149 -23.79 14.33 8.90
C ASN A 149 -22.75 15.46 8.86
N ASN A 150 -21.86 15.51 9.85
CA ASN A 150 -20.95 16.66 10.01
C ASN A 150 -19.52 16.36 9.56
N VAL A 151 -19.12 15.09 9.48
CA VAL A 151 -17.74 14.69 9.18
C VAL A 151 -17.60 14.10 7.79
N LEU A 152 -18.53 13.22 7.38
CA LEU A 152 -18.43 12.60 6.07
C LEU A 152 -18.79 13.56 4.95
N GLY A 153 -18.01 13.55 3.89
CA GLY A 153 -18.34 14.19 2.63
C GLY A 153 -19.34 13.35 1.81
N PRO A 154 -19.88 13.90 0.72
CA PRO A 154 -20.92 13.22 -0.07
C PRO A 154 -20.45 11.94 -0.78
N THR A 155 -19.14 11.77 -0.90
CA THR A 155 -18.50 10.61 -1.58
C THR A 155 -17.63 9.77 -0.64
N ASP A 156 -17.57 10.13 0.65
CA ASP A 156 -16.83 9.37 1.65
C ASP A 156 -17.63 8.12 2.05
N ASP A 157 -16.96 6.99 2.17
CA ASP A 157 -17.57 5.73 2.56
C ASP A 157 -16.93 5.19 3.84
N ILE A 158 -17.75 4.52 4.67
CA ILE A 158 -17.27 3.81 5.86
C ILE A 158 -16.99 2.36 5.48
N THR A 159 -15.72 2.01 5.40
CA THR A 159 -15.28 0.65 5.08
C THR A 159 -15.16 -0.24 6.32
N HIS A 160 -14.93 0.39 7.49
CA HIS A 160 -14.84 -0.32 8.77
C HIS A 160 -15.42 0.54 9.89
N PHE A 161 -16.21 -0.06 10.76
CA PHE A 161 -16.73 0.63 11.95
C PHE A 161 -16.88 -0.37 13.10
N GLU A 162 -15.98 -0.27 14.06
CA GLU A 162 -16.04 -1.04 15.30
C GLU A 162 -16.16 -0.10 16.48
N TYR A 163 -17.26 -0.20 17.22
CA TYR A 163 -17.55 0.64 18.37
C TYR A 163 -17.83 -0.20 19.61
N THR A 164 -17.06 0.06 20.66
CA THR A 164 -17.24 -0.61 21.95
C THR A 164 -17.77 0.36 22.99
N LYS A 165 -19.03 0.17 23.42
CA LYS A 165 -19.62 0.94 24.52
C LYS A 165 -18.97 0.57 25.84
N LYS A 166 -18.43 1.56 26.55
CA LYS A 166 -17.85 1.38 27.89
C LYS A 166 -18.86 1.84 28.94
N HIS A 167 -19.16 0.98 29.91
CA HIS A 167 -20.03 1.37 31.02
C HIS A 167 -19.35 2.45 31.87
N ASN A 168 -20.15 3.41 32.35
CA ASN A 168 -19.72 4.51 33.23
C ASN A 168 -18.66 5.46 32.63
N ARG A 169 -18.68 5.66 31.31
CA ARG A 169 -17.84 6.65 30.64
C ARG A 169 -18.68 7.49 29.66
N GLU A 170 -18.31 8.76 29.49
CA GLU A 170 -18.97 9.65 28.55
C GLU A 170 -18.58 9.36 27.09
N THR A 171 -17.39 8.79 26.88
CA THR A 171 -16.86 8.42 25.57
C THR A 171 -16.38 6.97 25.53
N GLY A 172 -16.43 6.34 24.37
CA GLY A 172 -15.86 5.03 24.08
C GLY A 172 -15.00 5.06 22.81
N PRO A 173 -14.01 4.17 22.68
CA PRO A 173 -13.22 4.08 21.46
C PRO A 173 -14.05 3.49 20.32
N ALA A 174 -13.88 4.03 19.13
CA ALA A 174 -14.32 3.42 17.88
C ALA A 174 -13.15 3.35 16.91
N LEU A 175 -12.96 2.20 16.27
CA LEU A 175 -12.10 2.06 15.11
C LEU A 175 -12.95 2.34 13.86
N VAL A 176 -12.54 3.31 13.06
CA VAL A 176 -13.28 3.76 11.88
C VAL A 176 -12.35 3.76 10.68
N GLY A 177 -12.70 2.97 9.66
CA GLY A 177 -12.07 2.99 8.34
C GLY A 177 -12.91 3.85 7.39
N LEU A 178 -12.29 4.82 6.75
CA LEU A 178 -12.93 5.72 5.81
C LEU A 178 -12.23 5.64 4.46
N GLN A 179 -13.01 5.44 3.40
CA GLN A 179 -12.55 5.56 2.03
C GLN A 179 -13.02 6.90 1.45
N ILE A 180 -12.09 7.64 0.85
CA ILE A 180 -12.35 8.91 0.16
C ILE A 180 -12.20 8.73 -1.35
N ALA A 181 -12.88 9.56 -2.14
CA ALA A 181 -12.86 9.44 -3.60
C ALA A 181 -11.54 9.92 -4.24
N LYS A 182 -10.88 10.89 -3.61
CA LYS A 182 -9.60 11.47 -4.09
C LYS A 182 -8.71 11.77 -2.89
N ALA A 183 -7.40 11.57 -3.04
CA ALA A 183 -6.44 11.86 -1.97
C ALA A 183 -6.50 13.32 -1.49
N ASP A 184 -6.81 14.26 -2.38
CA ASP A 184 -6.97 15.69 -2.04
C ASP A 184 -8.14 15.94 -1.08
N ASP A 185 -9.13 15.07 -1.01
CA ASP A 185 -10.30 15.19 -0.12
C ASP A 185 -9.94 14.95 1.36
N TYR A 186 -8.76 14.34 1.62
CA TYR A 186 -8.29 14.05 2.98
C TYR A 186 -8.18 15.29 3.85
N ALA A 187 -7.62 16.37 3.32
CA ALA A 187 -7.50 17.64 4.07
C ALA A 187 -8.87 18.17 4.52
N GLY A 188 -9.87 18.08 3.64
CA GLY A 188 -11.24 18.47 3.95
C GLY A 188 -11.90 17.57 5.00
N LEU A 189 -11.65 16.26 4.95
CA LEU A 189 -12.11 15.31 5.98
C LEU A 189 -11.54 15.68 7.36
N ILE A 190 -10.23 15.93 7.45
CA ILE A 190 -9.57 16.32 8.70
C ILE A 190 -10.10 17.63 9.23
N GLU A 191 -10.34 18.62 8.37
CA GLU A 191 -10.93 19.92 8.75
C GLU A 191 -12.34 19.74 9.35
N ARG A 192 -13.19 18.90 8.73
CA ARG A 192 -14.54 18.59 9.26
C ARG A 192 -14.47 17.88 10.62
N MET A 193 -13.55 16.95 10.81
CA MET A 193 -13.32 16.28 12.10
C MET A 193 -12.93 17.30 13.20
N ASN A 194 -11.99 18.21 12.89
CA ASN A 194 -11.53 19.24 13.81
C ASN A 194 -12.64 20.23 14.15
N THR A 195 -13.39 20.71 13.15
CA THR A 195 -14.51 21.64 13.33
C THR A 195 -15.65 21.00 14.17
N SER A 196 -15.84 19.70 14.02
CA SER A 196 -16.81 18.92 14.80
C SER A 196 -16.28 18.52 16.20
N HIS A 197 -15.10 19.00 16.59
CA HIS A 197 -14.45 18.69 17.87
C HIS A 197 -14.29 17.19 18.13
N ILE A 198 -14.03 16.41 17.08
CA ILE A 198 -13.79 14.97 17.19
C ILE A 198 -12.36 14.75 17.68
N GLU A 199 -12.20 14.03 18.79
CA GLU A 199 -10.89 13.54 19.22
C GLU A 199 -10.56 12.25 18.49
N TYR A 200 -9.50 12.26 17.69
CA TYR A 200 -9.09 11.11 16.90
C TYR A 200 -7.57 10.91 16.91
N GLN A 201 -7.17 9.72 16.54
CA GLN A 201 -5.78 9.33 16.27
C GLN A 201 -5.74 8.60 14.92
N VAL A 202 -4.85 9.04 14.02
CA VAL A 202 -4.62 8.36 12.73
C VAL A 202 -3.88 7.06 12.99
N VAL A 203 -4.35 5.95 12.44
CA VAL A 203 -3.78 4.61 12.61
C VAL A 203 -2.81 4.25 11.48
N ASN A 204 -3.04 4.75 10.27
CA ASN A 204 -2.24 4.42 9.08
C ASN A 204 -0.73 4.57 9.26
N GLU A 205 -0.28 5.59 9.99
CA GLU A 205 1.13 5.89 10.22
C GLU A 205 1.75 5.08 11.37
N GLN A 206 0.93 4.37 12.14
CA GLN A 206 1.35 3.63 13.33
C GLN A 206 1.35 2.13 13.06
N ARG A 207 2.42 1.64 12.44
CA ARG A 207 2.55 0.26 11.98
C ARG A 207 2.06 -0.78 12.99
N MET A 208 2.47 -0.66 14.27
CA MET A 208 2.07 -1.63 15.31
C MET A 208 0.55 -1.60 15.57
N LEU A 209 -0.05 -0.41 15.63
CA LEU A 209 -1.50 -0.29 15.83
C LEU A 209 -2.26 -0.76 14.59
N PHE A 210 -1.77 -0.44 13.41
CA PHE A 210 -2.35 -0.88 12.15
C PHE A 210 -2.38 -2.41 12.07
N GLU A 211 -1.26 -3.08 12.29
CA GLU A 211 -1.15 -4.56 12.26
C GLU A 211 -2.00 -5.26 13.34
N LEU A 212 -2.39 -4.55 14.43
CA LEU A 212 -3.21 -5.11 15.51
C LEU A 212 -4.71 -4.85 15.35
N LEU A 213 -5.10 -3.81 14.63
CA LEU A 213 -6.48 -3.32 14.58
C LEU A 213 -7.13 -3.46 13.21
N VAL A 214 -6.32 -3.55 12.17
CA VAL A 214 -6.71 -3.66 10.77
C VAL A 214 -6.10 -4.94 10.18
#